data_caa16278be06a95e1677d0f29738f2fc
#
_entry.id   caa16278be06a95e1677d0f29738f2fc
#
_cell.length_a   1.000
_cell.length_b   1.000
_cell.length_c   1.000
_cell.angle_alpha   90.00
_cell.angle_beta   90.00
_cell.angle_gamma   90.00
#
_symmetry.space_group_name_H-M   'P 1'
#
loop_
_entity.id
_entity.type
_entity.pdbx_description
1 polymer ?
#
loop_
_entity_poly.entity_id
_entity_poly.type
_entity_poly.pdbx_seq_one_letter_code
_entity_poly.pdbx_strand_id
1 'polypeptide(L)'
;LRLPDSRRGKLIALVSLVAAAVVVFLLYRRFFPEFDLQQLLDDFANLLGNWTYLIVGLLAFLETGAFVGLLVPGETAMTLGGAVAGLGVINIYLLIAIAWSMAFLGDSFSFMLGRRLGRNFVLDHGSKVRVTKERFEQVEGYFEKHGGKTVLVGRFVGIVRALAPFVAGTSGMSYRGFAPYSILGAGLQVTSNIILGYVFARSIDSAAEYSGLAALVLGSLIVVTVTVVVVFRFLRVAENRSKAVRWMESHRLTRPLTDLARRLRPQYRFLLDRLTPGGKFGLEFTTLAAILAVSSFVFIAFARIFSSDPGPTPGDLEAFDFVGLIRTDWLTGFSKAFTWLGSSTFLGPVAAITATVLAINRRWADFWVLLLSAVMIVVGVDFFKDEIGRPRPEGGLVAVDSFSYPSGHAAYSVFYTWLAVTIAVRIRPAMTRSTALVLFGLSLTILVGLSRVYLGVHYLSDVTGGWAFSAFFFAFFAAVALIVTQLSKN
;
A
#
# COMPACT_ATOMS: atom_id res chain seq x y z
N LEU A 1 29.51 23.22 -9.04
CA LEU A 1 29.53 21.94 -9.75
C LEU A 1 28.49 22.01 -10.87
N ARG A 2 28.92 22.19 -12.15
CA ARG A 2 28.00 22.07 -13.29
C ARG A 2 27.64 20.64 -13.49
N LEU A 3 26.37 20.30 -13.35
CA LEU A 3 25.85 18.94 -13.62
C LEU A 3 26.06 18.65 -15.12
N PRO A 4 26.55 17.45 -15.48
CA PRO A 4 26.76 17.08 -16.87
C PRO A 4 25.43 17.09 -17.62
N ASP A 5 25.34 17.75 -18.75
CA ASP A 5 24.11 17.88 -19.55
C ASP A 5 23.61 16.58 -20.17
N SER A 6 24.43 15.54 -20.22
CA SER A 6 24.03 14.24 -20.71
C SER A 6 23.20 13.46 -19.69
N ARG A 7 22.15 12.76 -20.12
CA ARG A 7 21.34 11.87 -19.26
C ARG A 7 22.18 10.84 -18.50
N ARG A 8 23.35 10.44 -19.05
CA ARG A 8 24.34 9.57 -18.38
C ARG A 8 25.04 10.27 -17.22
N GLY A 9 25.44 11.50 -17.42
CA GLY A 9 26.09 12.27 -16.35
C GLY A 9 25.15 12.54 -15.17
N LYS A 10 23.87 12.80 -15.43
CA LYS A 10 22.86 12.97 -14.38
C LYS A 10 22.60 11.67 -13.61
N LEU A 11 22.65 10.53 -14.29
CA LEU A 11 22.46 9.20 -13.65
C LEU A 11 23.68 8.83 -12.79
N ILE A 12 24.90 9.02 -13.32
CA ILE A 12 26.14 8.79 -12.58
C ILE A 12 26.22 9.75 -11.39
N ALA A 13 25.86 11.02 -11.57
CA ALA A 13 25.83 12.00 -10.48
C ALA A 13 24.80 11.61 -9.39
N LEU A 14 23.63 11.10 -9.76
CA LEU A 14 22.62 10.64 -8.81
C LEU A 14 23.09 9.39 -8.04
N VAL A 15 23.64 8.40 -8.73
CA VAL A 15 24.19 7.19 -8.09
C VAL A 15 25.38 7.52 -7.21
N SER A 16 26.26 8.43 -7.65
CA SER A 16 27.39 8.90 -6.83
C SER A 16 26.92 9.71 -5.63
N LEU A 17 25.86 10.51 -5.78
CA LEU A 17 25.25 11.26 -4.66
C LEU A 17 24.63 10.31 -3.62
N VAL A 18 23.92 9.29 -4.06
CA VAL A 18 23.33 8.29 -3.17
C VAL A 18 24.43 7.47 -2.49
N ALA A 19 25.43 7.02 -3.24
CA ALA A 19 26.58 6.34 -2.67
C ALA A 19 27.37 7.21 -1.69
N ALA A 20 27.59 8.47 -2.02
CA ALA A 20 28.21 9.43 -1.12
C ALA A 20 27.36 9.70 0.14
N ALA A 21 26.03 9.80 0.00
CA ALA A 21 25.14 9.96 1.15
C ALA A 21 25.15 8.72 2.07
N VAL A 22 25.20 7.51 1.51
CA VAL A 22 25.35 6.27 2.28
C VAL A 22 26.72 6.20 2.99
N VAL A 23 27.79 6.54 2.27
CA VAL A 23 29.14 6.59 2.86
C VAL A 23 29.23 7.66 3.95
N VAL A 24 28.68 8.87 3.71
CA VAL A 24 28.62 9.95 4.70
C VAL A 24 27.78 9.50 5.91
N PHE A 25 26.66 8.85 5.71
CA PHE A 25 25.84 8.30 6.80
C PHE A 25 26.59 7.23 7.61
N LEU A 26 27.28 6.31 6.94
CA LEU A 26 28.07 5.26 7.61
C LEU A 26 29.28 5.85 8.36
N LEU A 27 29.97 6.84 7.76
CA LEU A 27 31.07 7.56 8.41
C LEU A 27 30.54 8.42 9.56
N TYR A 28 29.44 9.13 9.37
CA TYR A 28 28.79 9.93 10.39
C TYR A 28 28.43 9.08 11.62
N ARG A 29 27.81 7.91 11.42
CA ARG A 29 27.46 6.96 12.48
C ARG A 29 28.69 6.41 13.24
N ARG A 30 29.85 6.28 12.53
CA ARG A 30 31.11 5.84 13.12
C ARG A 30 31.79 6.93 13.95
N PHE A 31 31.66 8.20 13.54
CA PHE A 31 32.32 9.33 14.20
C PHE A 31 31.44 10.09 15.18
N PHE A 32 30.12 9.92 15.09
CA PHE A 32 29.12 10.56 15.95
C PHE A 32 28.14 9.51 16.48
N PRO A 33 28.57 8.64 17.41
CA PRO A 33 27.73 7.57 17.96
C PRO A 33 26.56 8.08 18.80
N GLU A 34 26.56 9.35 19.20
CA GLU A 34 25.54 9.98 20.06
C GLU A 34 24.42 10.66 19.27
N PHE A 35 24.33 10.47 17.95
CA PHE A 35 23.21 11.03 17.19
C PHE A 35 21.95 10.23 17.48
N ASP A 36 21.13 10.78 18.36
CA ASP A 36 19.82 10.26 18.70
C ASP A 36 18.78 10.87 17.74
N LEU A 37 18.37 10.07 16.75
CA LEU A 37 17.33 10.46 15.81
C LEU A 37 16.00 10.70 16.52
N GLN A 38 15.75 9.98 17.62
CA GLN A 38 14.56 10.11 18.43
C GLN A 38 14.52 11.46 19.12
N GLN A 39 15.62 11.86 19.74
CA GLN A 39 15.73 13.18 20.39
C GLN A 39 15.53 14.32 19.38
N LEU A 40 16.09 14.19 18.16
CA LEU A 40 15.88 15.18 17.11
C LEU A 40 14.40 15.27 16.67
N LEU A 41 13.72 14.13 16.57
CA LEU A 41 12.29 14.09 16.21
C LEU A 41 11.43 14.65 17.34
N ASP A 42 11.75 14.36 18.59
CA ASP A 42 11.05 14.89 19.77
C ASP A 42 11.23 16.41 19.85
N ASP A 43 12.44 16.92 19.68
CA ASP A 43 12.73 18.36 19.66
C ASP A 43 11.97 19.06 18.54
N PHE A 44 11.94 18.45 17.34
CA PHE A 44 11.19 18.96 16.19
C PHE A 44 9.68 18.93 16.44
N ALA A 45 9.16 17.85 17.01
CA ALA A 45 7.75 17.69 17.32
C ALA A 45 7.30 18.70 18.38
N ASN A 46 8.09 18.89 19.42
CA ASN A 46 7.82 19.87 20.48
C ASN A 46 7.92 21.32 19.96
N LEU A 47 8.87 21.62 19.06
CA LEU A 47 8.98 22.92 18.41
C LEU A 47 7.74 23.28 17.60
N LEU A 48 7.21 22.32 16.85
CA LEU A 48 6.01 22.52 16.06
C LEU A 48 4.74 22.54 16.92
N GLY A 49 4.62 21.65 17.89
CA GLY A 49 3.49 21.55 18.79
C GLY A 49 2.15 21.68 18.04
N ASN A 50 1.23 22.51 18.57
CA ASN A 50 -0.08 22.77 17.97
C ASN A 50 -0.03 23.48 16.61
N TRP A 51 1.09 24.12 16.24
CA TRP A 51 1.27 24.71 14.91
C TRP A 51 1.22 23.66 13.79
N THR A 52 1.49 22.40 14.12
CA THR A 52 1.39 21.27 13.18
C THR A 52 0.00 21.21 12.53
N TYR A 53 -1.07 21.44 13.28
CA TYR A 53 -2.43 21.44 12.71
C TYR A 53 -2.60 22.49 11.62
N LEU A 54 -2.11 23.72 11.88
CA LEU A 54 -2.23 24.83 10.94
C LEU A 54 -1.36 24.59 9.70
N ILE A 55 -0.10 24.17 9.90
CA ILE A 55 0.87 23.96 8.84
C ILE A 55 0.41 22.82 7.92
N VAL A 56 0.05 21.67 8.49
CA VAL A 56 -0.42 20.51 7.71
C VAL A 56 -1.74 20.83 7.01
N GLY A 57 -2.68 21.50 7.69
CA GLY A 57 -3.94 21.92 7.08
C GLY A 57 -3.73 22.88 5.91
N LEU A 58 -2.91 23.91 6.08
CA LEU A 58 -2.60 24.86 5.01
C LEU A 58 -1.90 24.20 3.82
N LEU A 59 -0.92 23.34 4.09
CA LEU A 59 -0.19 22.62 3.03
C LEU A 59 -1.10 21.61 2.32
N ALA A 60 -2.01 20.95 3.02
CA ALA A 60 -3.05 20.09 2.43
C ALA A 60 -4.00 20.87 1.51
N PHE A 61 -4.42 22.07 1.91
CA PHE A 61 -5.21 22.97 1.06
C PHE A 61 -4.43 23.41 -0.18
N LEU A 62 -3.19 23.86 -0.03
CA LEU A 62 -2.37 24.35 -1.12
C LEU A 62 -2.00 23.23 -2.10
N GLU A 63 -1.75 22.02 -1.61
CA GLU A 63 -1.46 20.85 -2.45
C GLU A 63 -2.61 20.49 -3.38
N THR A 64 -3.84 20.62 -2.91
CA THR A 64 -5.04 20.32 -3.69
C THR A 64 -5.59 21.55 -4.41
N GLY A 65 -5.16 22.74 -4.00
CA GLY A 65 -5.48 24.02 -4.66
C GLY A 65 -4.85 24.12 -6.05
N ALA A 66 -5.61 24.63 -7.01
CA ALA A 66 -5.29 24.70 -8.44
C ALA A 66 -3.80 25.03 -8.75
N PHE A 67 -3.13 24.10 -9.42
CA PHE A 67 -1.74 24.19 -9.95
C PHE A 67 -0.63 24.34 -8.89
N VAL A 68 -0.93 24.85 -7.69
CA VAL A 68 0.03 25.06 -6.61
C VAL A 68 0.52 23.70 -6.06
N GLY A 69 -0.33 22.69 -6.08
CA GLY A 69 -0.02 21.34 -5.63
C GLY A 69 1.09 20.60 -6.40
N LEU A 70 1.50 21.12 -7.55
CA LEU A 70 2.69 20.62 -8.27
C LEU A 70 4.01 21.08 -7.64
N LEU A 71 3.98 22.09 -6.75
CA LEU A 71 5.13 22.73 -6.13
C LEU A 71 5.19 22.50 -4.62
N VAL A 72 4.04 22.24 -3.99
CA VAL A 72 3.91 22.09 -2.52
C VAL A 72 4.01 20.62 -2.13
N PRO A 73 4.91 20.25 -1.20
CA PRO A 73 5.09 18.87 -0.73
C PRO A 73 4.09 18.52 0.40
N GLY A 74 2.79 18.63 0.16
CA GLY A 74 1.75 18.40 1.18
C GLY A 74 1.71 16.97 1.70
N GLU A 75 1.96 15.95 0.85
CA GLU A 75 2.08 14.55 1.28
C GLU A 75 3.16 14.36 2.35
N THR A 76 4.32 15.01 2.15
CA THR A 76 5.40 14.98 3.13
C THR A 76 4.98 15.66 4.43
N ALA A 77 4.27 16.79 4.35
CA ALA A 77 3.77 17.49 5.53
C ALA A 77 2.74 16.67 6.31
N MET A 78 1.82 15.98 5.62
CA MET A 78 0.85 15.07 6.25
C MET A 78 1.56 13.89 6.94
N THR A 79 2.57 13.31 6.30
CA THR A 79 3.35 12.21 6.89
C THR A 79 4.16 12.68 8.10
N LEU A 80 4.80 13.86 8.03
CA LEU A 80 5.51 14.45 9.18
C LEU A 80 4.54 14.83 10.31
N GLY A 81 3.38 15.41 10.00
CA GLY A 81 2.35 15.68 10.99
C GLY A 81 1.84 14.40 11.66
N GLY A 82 1.69 13.32 10.89
CA GLY A 82 1.40 12.00 11.42
C GLY A 82 2.48 11.50 12.37
N ALA A 83 3.75 11.73 12.07
CA ALA A 83 4.86 11.39 12.95
C ALA A 83 4.82 12.19 14.27
N VAL A 84 4.56 13.51 14.21
CA VAL A 84 4.36 14.36 15.40
C VAL A 84 3.21 13.85 16.28
N ALA A 85 2.11 13.39 15.64
CA ALA A 85 1.01 12.75 16.37
C ALA A 85 1.43 11.39 16.97
N GLY A 86 2.28 10.62 16.27
CA GLY A 86 2.82 9.35 16.74
C GLY A 86 3.69 9.49 18.00
N LEU A 87 4.40 10.61 18.14
CA LEU A 87 5.18 10.98 19.33
C LEU A 87 4.29 11.50 20.49
N GLY A 88 2.97 11.57 20.29
CA GLY A 88 2.01 11.96 21.35
C GLY A 88 1.87 13.46 21.57
N VAL A 89 2.50 14.31 20.75
CA VAL A 89 2.48 15.79 20.89
C VAL A 89 1.14 16.39 20.48
N ILE A 90 0.46 15.78 19.50
CA ILE A 90 -0.83 16.24 18.98
C ILE A 90 -1.80 15.07 18.78
N ASN A 91 -3.10 15.40 18.72
CA ASN A 91 -4.15 14.40 18.50
C ASN A 91 -4.27 14.04 17.00
N ILE A 92 -4.09 12.75 16.68
CA ILE A 92 -4.15 12.26 15.30
C ILE A 92 -5.54 12.45 14.65
N TYR A 93 -6.62 12.25 15.40
CA TYR A 93 -7.99 12.37 14.88
C TYR A 93 -8.30 13.81 14.48
N LEU A 94 -7.88 14.76 15.33
CA LEU A 94 -8.02 16.18 15.03
C LEU A 94 -7.18 16.59 13.82
N LEU A 95 -5.95 16.08 13.72
CA LEU A 95 -5.09 16.30 12.56
C LEU A 95 -5.71 15.78 11.27
N ILE A 96 -6.25 14.56 11.29
CA ILE A 96 -6.96 13.98 10.13
C ILE A 96 -8.16 14.83 9.76
N ALA A 97 -8.98 15.23 10.73
CA ALA A 97 -10.18 16.02 10.47
C ALA A 97 -9.85 17.38 9.84
N ILE A 98 -8.85 18.08 10.34
CA ILE A 98 -8.38 19.37 9.81
C ILE A 98 -7.80 19.19 8.40
N ALA A 99 -6.85 18.29 8.23
CA ALA A 99 -6.17 18.08 6.95
C ALA A 99 -7.14 17.58 5.86
N TRP A 100 -8.07 16.69 6.20
CA TRP A 100 -9.12 16.22 5.29
C TRP A 100 -10.03 17.35 4.85
N SER A 101 -10.53 18.14 5.81
CA SER A 101 -11.39 19.31 5.52
C SER A 101 -10.67 20.31 4.62
N MET A 102 -9.42 20.63 4.91
CA MET A 102 -8.61 21.57 4.16
C MET A 102 -8.26 21.04 2.75
N ALA A 103 -7.98 19.77 2.60
CA ALA A 103 -7.78 19.13 1.29
C ALA A 103 -9.05 19.17 0.44
N PHE A 104 -10.22 18.90 1.03
CA PHE A 104 -11.52 19.03 0.34
C PHE A 104 -11.83 20.47 -0.05
N LEU A 105 -11.52 21.44 0.81
CA LEU A 105 -11.67 22.87 0.48
C LEU A 105 -10.76 23.30 -0.66
N GLY A 106 -9.51 22.81 -0.69
CA GLY A 106 -8.58 23.04 -1.79
C GLY A 106 -9.07 22.48 -3.13
N ASP A 107 -9.60 21.26 -3.12
CA ASP A 107 -10.26 20.67 -4.29
C ASP A 107 -11.46 21.48 -4.76
N SER A 108 -12.29 21.89 -3.84
CA SER A 108 -13.48 22.70 -4.14
C SER A 108 -13.10 24.04 -4.73
N PHE A 109 -12.04 24.65 -4.21
CA PHE A 109 -11.47 25.88 -4.75
C PHE A 109 -10.95 25.66 -6.18
N SER A 110 -10.18 24.58 -6.39
CA SER A 110 -9.67 24.19 -7.70
C SER A 110 -10.79 23.93 -8.71
N PHE A 111 -11.85 23.23 -8.30
CA PHE A 111 -13.06 22.99 -9.10
C PHE A 111 -13.74 24.31 -9.51
N MET A 112 -13.99 25.21 -8.55
CA MET A 112 -14.61 26.50 -8.81
C MET A 112 -13.76 27.38 -9.74
N LEU A 113 -12.44 27.35 -9.56
CA LEU A 113 -11.51 28.04 -10.43
C LEU A 113 -11.57 27.48 -11.86
N GLY A 114 -11.58 26.14 -12.02
CA GLY A 114 -11.76 25.49 -13.31
C GLY A 114 -13.06 25.89 -14.00
N ARG A 115 -14.16 25.97 -13.24
CA ARG A 115 -15.48 26.38 -13.75
C ARG A 115 -15.52 27.84 -14.20
N ARG A 116 -14.76 28.73 -13.52
CA ARG A 116 -14.71 30.16 -13.86
C ARG A 116 -13.75 30.49 -14.99
N LEU A 117 -12.56 29.92 -14.97
CA LEU A 117 -11.48 30.25 -15.92
C LEU A 117 -11.60 29.46 -17.25
N GLY A 118 -12.20 28.29 -17.20
CA GLY A 118 -12.40 27.46 -18.36
C GLY A 118 -11.12 26.79 -18.90
N ARG A 119 -11.26 26.01 -19.97
CA ARG A 119 -10.18 25.25 -20.62
C ARG A 119 -9.09 26.15 -21.21
N ASN A 120 -9.47 27.26 -21.84
CA ASN A 120 -8.55 28.13 -22.57
C ASN A 120 -7.50 28.77 -21.64
N PHE A 121 -7.88 29.10 -20.42
CA PHE A 121 -6.94 29.64 -19.44
C PHE A 121 -5.72 28.73 -19.23
N VAL A 122 -5.95 27.42 -19.14
CA VAL A 122 -4.84 26.44 -18.94
C VAL A 122 -4.02 26.28 -20.20
N LEU A 123 -4.64 26.33 -21.38
CA LEU A 123 -3.91 26.25 -22.64
C LEU A 123 -2.98 27.43 -22.84
N ASP A 124 -3.42 28.65 -22.42
CA ASP A 124 -2.67 29.88 -22.59
C ASP A 124 -1.61 30.09 -21.48
N HIS A 125 -1.88 29.70 -20.24
CA HIS A 125 -1.06 30.02 -19.08
C HIS A 125 -0.43 28.80 -18.39
N GLY A 126 -0.85 27.58 -18.75
CA GLY A 126 -0.44 26.34 -18.07
C GLY A 126 1.07 26.07 -18.12
N SER A 127 1.75 26.55 -19.17
CA SER A 127 3.21 26.41 -19.30
C SER A 127 3.98 27.09 -18.16
N LYS A 128 3.46 28.18 -17.60
CA LYS A 128 4.07 28.91 -16.46
C LYS A 128 4.05 28.10 -15.16
N VAL A 129 3.09 27.16 -15.04
CA VAL A 129 2.92 26.27 -13.88
C VAL A 129 3.25 24.81 -14.21
N ARG A 130 4.06 24.57 -15.24
CA ARG A 130 4.50 23.23 -15.69
C ARG A 130 3.37 22.29 -16.15
N VAL A 131 2.20 22.83 -16.49
CA VAL A 131 1.12 22.09 -17.10
C VAL A 131 1.19 22.26 -18.61
N THR A 132 1.66 21.23 -19.31
CA THR A 132 1.66 21.23 -20.80
C THR A 132 0.28 20.88 -21.34
N LYS A 133 0.01 21.28 -22.59
CA LYS A 133 -1.23 20.97 -23.29
C LYS A 133 -1.49 19.47 -23.31
N GLU A 134 -0.47 18.67 -23.61
CA GLU A 134 -0.58 17.21 -23.71
C GLU A 134 -0.97 16.57 -22.37
N ARG A 135 -0.44 17.10 -21.24
CA ARG A 135 -0.78 16.64 -19.91
C ARG A 135 -2.21 16.97 -19.53
N PHE A 136 -2.66 18.16 -19.90
CA PHE A 136 -4.04 18.58 -19.65
C PHE A 136 -5.01 17.73 -20.46
N GLU A 137 -4.76 17.53 -21.75
CA GLU A 137 -5.57 16.69 -22.65
C GLU A 137 -5.60 15.21 -22.21
N GLN A 138 -4.51 14.69 -21.65
CA GLN A 138 -4.50 13.35 -21.04
C GLN A 138 -5.48 13.24 -19.87
N VAL A 139 -5.50 14.22 -18.97
CA VAL A 139 -6.41 14.21 -17.82
C VAL A 139 -7.85 14.42 -18.28
N GLU A 140 -8.06 15.30 -19.25
CA GLU A 140 -9.37 15.55 -19.88
C GLU A 140 -9.93 14.27 -20.51
N GLY A 141 -9.15 13.55 -21.32
CA GLY A 141 -9.54 12.25 -21.90
C GLY A 141 -9.80 11.16 -20.84
N TYR A 142 -9.06 11.18 -19.73
CA TYR A 142 -9.35 10.30 -18.60
C TYR A 142 -10.68 10.65 -17.94
N PHE A 143 -10.98 11.95 -17.86
CA PHE A 143 -12.20 12.46 -17.27
C PHE A 143 -13.44 12.14 -18.14
N GLU A 144 -13.32 12.30 -19.46
CA GLU A 144 -14.36 11.94 -20.42
C GLU A 144 -14.73 10.45 -20.33
N LYS A 145 -13.71 9.58 -20.16
CA LYS A 145 -13.89 8.14 -20.10
C LYS A 145 -14.44 7.63 -18.76
N HIS A 146 -14.07 8.25 -17.64
CA HIS A 146 -14.33 7.72 -16.29
C HIS A 146 -15.17 8.66 -15.40
N GLY A 147 -15.42 9.89 -15.84
CA GLY A 147 -16.22 10.88 -15.12
C GLY A 147 -15.65 11.20 -13.74
N GLY A 148 -16.52 11.38 -12.74
CA GLY A 148 -16.15 11.71 -11.37
C GLY A 148 -15.23 10.72 -10.67
N LYS A 149 -15.18 9.46 -11.13
CA LYS A 149 -14.23 8.45 -10.61
C LYS A 149 -12.77 8.85 -10.85
N THR A 150 -12.50 9.69 -11.85
CA THR A 150 -11.17 10.26 -12.10
C THR A 150 -10.70 11.13 -10.94
N VAL A 151 -11.60 11.82 -10.24
CA VAL A 151 -11.28 12.62 -9.06
C VAL A 151 -10.83 11.72 -7.91
N LEU A 152 -11.53 10.60 -7.67
CA LEU A 152 -11.20 9.65 -6.62
C LEU A 152 -9.88 8.90 -6.91
N VAL A 153 -9.80 8.23 -8.07
CA VAL A 153 -8.66 7.37 -8.43
C VAL A 153 -7.45 8.20 -8.84
N GLY A 154 -7.68 9.34 -9.46
CA GLY A 154 -6.64 10.27 -9.91
C GLY A 154 -5.77 10.82 -8.78
N ARG A 155 -6.26 10.81 -7.54
CA ARG A 155 -5.47 11.24 -6.37
C ARG A 155 -4.22 10.41 -6.13
N PHE A 156 -4.22 9.16 -6.57
CA PHE A 156 -3.07 8.27 -6.47
C PHE A 156 -2.13 8.34 -7.68
N VAL A 157 -2.42 9.22 -8.66
CA VAL A 157 -1.62 9.42 -9.86
C VAL A 157 -1.14 10.88 -9.92
N GLY A 158 0.14 11.12 -9.69
CA GLY A 158 0.75 12.43 -9.39
C GLY A 158 0.23 13.64 -10.20
N ILE A 159 0.20 13.57 -11.54
CA ILE A 159 -0.29 14.69 -12.39
C ILE A 159 -1.82 14.78 -12.40
N VAL A 160 -2.50 13.62 -12.40
CA VAL A 160 -3.96 13.58 -12.43
C VAL A 160 -4.53 14.18 -11.15
N ARG A 161 -3.91 13.91 -10.00
CA ARG A 161 -4.27 14.46 -8.70
C ARG A 161 -4.37 15.98 -8.70
N ALA A 162 -3.34 16.65 -9.20
CA ALA A 162 -3.27 18.10 -9.19
C ALA A 162 -4.23 18.78 -10.18
N LEU A 163 -4.65 18.08 -11.24
CA LEU A 163 -5.45 18.64 -12.32
C LEU A 163 -6.91 18.17 -12.30
N ALA A 164 -7.21 17.01 -11.75
CA ALA A 164 -8.55 16.42 -11.81
C ALA A 164 -9.66 17.32 -11.24
N PRO A 165 -9.53 18.00 -10.09
CA PRO A 165 -10.55 18.92 -9.59
C PRO A 165 -10.79 20.09 -10.54
N PHE A 166 -9.72 20.67 -11.11
CA PHE A 166 -9.83 21.75 -12.07
C PHE A 166 -10.51 21.28 -13.36
N VAL A 167 -10.09 20.13 -13.92
CA VAL A 167 -10.69 19.54 -15.12
C VAL A 167 -12.16 19.18 -14.88
N ALA A 168 -12.53 18.70 -13.70
CA ALA A 168 -13.91 18.48 -13.33
C ALA A 168 -14.74 19.78 -13.41
N GLY A 169 -14.14 20.90 -13.01
CA GLY A 169 -14.76 22.22 -13.14
C GLY A 169 -14.95 22.66 -14.60
N THR A 170 -13.91 22.47 -15.45
CA THR A 170 -13.99 22.85 -16.88
C THR A 170 -14.91 21.96 -17.71
N SER A 171 -15.08 20.69 -17.32
CA SER A 171 -15.91 19.71 -18.05
C SER A 171 -17.44 19.92 -17.86
N GLY A 172 -17.87 20.95 -17.11
CA GLY A 172 -19.28 21.20 -16.85
C GLY A 172 -19.91 20.26 -15.81
N MET A 173 -19.13 19.44 -15.10
CA MET A 173 -19.62 18.56 -14.05
C MET A 173 -20.34 19.36 -12.95
N SER A 174 -21.48 18.85 -12.45
CA SER A 174 -22.14 19.48 -11.30
C SER A 174 -21.32 19.32 -10.03
N TYR A 175 -21.34 20.32 -9.14
CA TYR A 175 -20.63 20.24 -7.85
C TYR A 175 -21.13 19.08 -7.00
N ARG A 176 -22.43 18.76 -7.06
CA ARG A 176 -23.02 17.59 -6.37
C ARG A 176 -22.49 16.26 -6.89
N GLY A 177 -22.09 16.21 -8.17
CA GLY A 177 -21.44 15.04 -8.76
C GLY A 177 -19.95 14.95 -8.43
N PHE A 178 -19.28 16.08 -8.21
CA PHE A 178 -17.85 16.17 -7.87
C PHE A 178 -17.58 15.90 -6.38
N ALA A 179 -18.33 16.56 -5.48
CA ALA A 179 -18.02 16.60 -4.05
C ALA A 179 -17.91 15.23 -3.38
N PRO A 180 -18.76 14.22 -3.63
CA PRO A 180 -18.62 12.91 -3.00
C PRO A 180 -17.30 12.21 -3.35
N TYR A 181 -16.87 12.29 -4.61
CA TYR A 181 -15.61 11.69 -5.04
C TYR A 181 -14.39 12.42 -4.47
N SER A 182 -14.47 13.75 -4.35
CA SER A 182 -13.43 14.55 -3.73
C SER A 182 -13.35 14.30 -2.22
N ILE A 183 -14.46 14.27 -1.50
CA ILE A 183 -14.49 13.96 -0.06
C ILE A 183 -13.84 12.59 0.20
N LEU A 184 -14.31 11.54 -0.48
CA LEU A 184 -13.78 10.19 -0.29
C LEU A 184 -12.31 10.09 -0.70
N GLY A 185 -11.93 10.67 -1.83
CA GLY A 185 -10.55 10.65 -2.32
C GLY A 185 -9.60 11.41 -1.40
N ALA A 186 -9.99 12.61 -0.94
CA ALA A 186 -9.22 13.41 0.00
C ALA A 186 -9.05 12.67 1.32
N GLY A 187 -10.14 12.13 1.86
CA GLY A 187 -10.12 11.41 3.12
C GLY A 187 -9.20 10.20 3.07
N LEU A 188 -9.30 9.39 2.03
CA LEU A 188 -8.48 8.20 1.89
C LEU A 188 -6.99 8.55 1.78
N GLN A 189 -6.62 9.54 0.97
CA GLN A 189 -5.23 9.97 0.78
C GLN A 189 -4.65 10.59 2.06
N VAL A 190 -5.35 11.58 2.64
CA VAL A 190 -4.90 12.30 3.84
C VAL A 190 -4.73 11.33 5.01
N THR A 191 -5.75 10.50 5.26
CA THR A 191 -5.71 9.51 6.34
C THR A 191 -4.57 8.51 6.15
N SER A 192 -4.37 8.01 4.92
CA SER A 192 -3.26 7.08 4.65
C SER A 192 -1.89 7.69 4.92
N ASN A 193 -1.65 8.93 4.51
CA ASN A 193 -0.36 9.61 4.73
C ASN A 193 -0.11 9.91 6.21
N ILE A 194 -1.14 10.39 6.94
CA ILE A 194 -1.03 10.68 8.37
C ILE A 194 -0.81 9.39 9.17
N ILE A 195 -1.58 8.33 8.91
CA ILE A 195 -1.39 7.02 9.57
C ILE A 195 0.00 6.45 9.26
N LEU A 196 0.48 6.58 8.02
CA LEU A 196 1.82 6.12 7.67
C LEU A 196 2.89 6.81 8.53
N GLY A 197 2.82 8.12 8.69
CA GLY A 197 3.74 8.87 9.55
C GLY A 197 3.62 8.51 11.02
N TYR A 198 2.39 8.36 11.50
CA TYR A 198 2.07 7.98 12.88
C TYR A 198 2.66 6.60 13.24
N VAL A 199 2.40 5.59 12.41
CA VAL A 199 2.94 4.24 12.60
C VAL A 199 4.46 4.23 12.50
N PHE A 200 5.03 5.01 11.57
CA PHE A 200 6.47 5.12 11.40
C PHE A 200 7.14 5.68 12.68
N ALA A 201 6.63 6.80 13.24
CA ALA A 201 7.20 7.39 14.44
C ALA A 201 7.13 6.44 15.65
N ARG A 202 5.99 5.80 15.86
CA ARG A 202 5.83 4.80 16.94
C ARG A 202 6.66 3.54 16.74
N SER A 203 6.95 3.17 15.48
CA SER A 203 7.83 2.04 15.19
C SER A 203 9.29 2.34 15.48
N ILE A 204 9.70 3.62 15.51
CA ILE A 204 11.06 4.02 15.86
C ILE A 204 11.33 3.75 17.35
N ASP A 205 10.38 4.01 18.23
CA ASP A 205 10.51 3.70 19.68
C ASP A 205 10.76 2.20 19.94
N SER A 206 10.06 1.35 19.18
CA SER A 206 10.25 -0.10 19.23
C SER A 206 11.49 -0.57 18.47
N ALA A 207 11.94 0.19 17.46
CA ALA A 207 13.07 -0.14 16.61
C ALA A 207 14.42 0.39 17.14
N ALA A 208 14.44 1.27 18.15
CA ALA A 208 15.67 1.76 18.76
C ALA A 208 16.50 0.61 19.34
N GLU A 209 15.84 -0.43 19.86
CA GLU A 209 16.45 -1.65 20.35
C GLU A 209 16.97 -2.56 19.22
N TYR A 210 16.34 -2.48 18.01
CA TYR A 210 16.71 -3.25 16.79
C TYR A 210 17.35 -2.39 15.70
N SER A 211 17.74 -1.15 16.02
CA SER A 211 18.08 -0.07 15.08
C SER A 211 19.18 -0.37 14.05
N GLY A 212 20.09 -1.28 14.36
CA GLY A 212 21.17 -1.66 13.43
C GLY A 212 20.70 -2.51 12.25
N LEU A 213 19.94 -3.56 12.52
CA LEU A 213 19.51 -4.53 11.50
C LEU A 213 18.32 -4.01 10.67
N ALA A 214 17.34 -3.38 11.31
CA ALA A 214 16.17 -2.82 10.64
C ALA A 214 16.55 -1.66 9.71
N ALA A 215 17.43 -0.76 10.13
CA ALA A 215 17.95 0.31 9.29
C ALA A 215 18.78 -0.21 8.11
N LEU A 216 19.57 -1.28 8.33
CA LEU A 216 20.31 -1.96 7.25
C LEU A 216 19.37 -2.66 6.26
N VAL A 217 18.32 -3.33 6.75
CA VAL A 217 17.34 -4.01 5.87
C VAL A 217 16.50 -2.98 5.12
N LEU A 218 16.00 -1.95 5.77
CA LEU A 218 15.21 -0.89 5.11
C LEU A 218 16.08 -0.07 4.15
N GLY A 219 17.28 0.31 4.57
CA GLY A 219 18.24 1.02 3.72
C GLY A 219 18.67 0.18 2.52
N SER A 220 18.95 -1.11 2.71
CA SER A 220 19.28 -2.01 1.61
C SER A 220 18.09 -2.25 0.68
N LEU A 221 16.86 -2.34 1.20
CA LEU A 221 15.65 -2.48 0.39
C LEU A 221 15.40 -1.22 -0.46
N ILE A 222 15.59 -0.03 0.10
CA ILE A 222 15.51 1.25 -0.63
C ILE A 222 16.60 1.32 -1.70
N VAL A 223 17.85 1.00 -1.35
CA VAL A 223 18.97 1.00 -2.30
C VAL A 223 18.74 -0.01 -3.42
N VAL A 224 18.29 -1.22 -3.11
CA VAL A 224 17.96 -2.25 -4.10
C VAL A 224 16.81 -1.79 -4.98
N THR A 225 15.74 -1.23 -4.41
CA THR A 225 14.58 -0.74 -5.17
C THR A 225 14.98 0.42 -6.08
N VAL A 226 15.71 1.40 -5.58
CA VAL A 226 16.22 2.52 -6.38
C VAL A 226 17.16 2.04 -7.47
N THR A 227 18.09 1.13 -7.14
CA THR A 227 19.01 0.53 -8.10
C THR A 227 18.26 -0.22 -9.20
N VAL A 228 17.28 -1.05 -8.83
CA VAL A 228 16.45 -1.79 -9.78
C VAL A 228 15.67 -0.83 -10.69
N VAL A 229 15.05 0.22 -10.14
CA VAL A 229 14.32 1.23 -10.92
C VAL A 229 15.25 2.00 -11.85
N VAL A 230 16.43 2.38 -11.38
CA VAL A 230 17.43 3.13 -12.16
C VAL A 230 18.00 2.24 -13.27
N VAL A 231 18.42 1.02 -12.95
CA VAL A 231 18.92 0.03 -13.93
C VAL A 231 17.82 -0.31 -14.95
N PHE A 232 16.59 -0.52 -14.50
CA PHE A 232 15.47 -0.78 -15.39
C PHE A 232 15.21 0.39 -16.34
N ARG A 233 15.18 1.65 -15.84
CA ARG A 233 15.04 2.85 -16.68
C ARG A 233 16.19 3.00 -17.67
N PHE A 234 17.43 2.70 -17.25
CA PHE A 234 18.62 2.75 -18.10
C PHE A 234 18.58 1.69 -19.21
N LEU A 235 18.23 0.44 -18.88
CA LEU A 235 18.15 -0.69 -19.81
C LEU A 235 16.91 -0.64 -20.71
N ARG A 236 15.90 0.17 -20.38
CA ARG A 236 14.70 0.37 -21.21
C ARG A 236 15.03 1.05 -22.55
N VAL A 237 16.11 1.83 -22.61
CA VAL A 237 16.61 2.44 -23.85
C VAL A 237 17.43 1.40 -24.60
N ALA A 238 16.99 1.02 -25.82
CA ALA A 238 17.62 -0.05 -26.61
C ALA A 238 19.13 0.20 -26.89
N GLU A 239 19.52 1.44 -27.08
CA GLU A 239 20.92 1.83 -27.31
C GLU A 239 21.79 1.59 -26.06
N ASN A 240 21.31 1.95 -24.86
CA ASN A 240 22.02 1.74 -23.60
C ASN A 240 22.16 0.24 -23.28
N ARG A 241 21.10 -0.53 -23.55
CA ARG A 241 21.10 -1.98 -23.39
C ARG A 241 22.14 -2.64 -24.27
N SER A 242 22.24 -2.25 -25.55
CA SER A 242 23.23 -2.84 -26.48
C SER A 242 24.66 -2.45 -26.11
N LYS A 243 24.88 -1.25 -25.55
CA LYS A 243 26.20 -0.82 -25.05
C LYS A 243 26.60 -1.57 -23.78
N ALA A 244 25.68 -1.76 -22.84
CA ALA A 244 25.90 -2.52 -21.61
C ALA A 244 26.24 -4.00 -21.92
N VAL A 245 25.47 -4.64 -22.82
CA VAL A 245 25.71 -6.03 -23.20
C VAL A 245 27.09 -6.17 -23.88
N ARG A 246 27.45 -5.30 -24.83
CA ARG A 246 28.77 -5.33 -25.47
C ARG A 246 29.92 -5.16 -24.47
N TRP A 247 29.76 -4.24 -23.51
CA TRP A 247 30.76 -4.05 -22.45
C TRP A 247 30.90 -5.31 -21.57
N MET A 248 29.79 -5.93 -21.17
CA MET A 248 29.81 -7.17 -20.39
C MET A 248 30.43 -8.36 -21.16
N GLU A 249 30.18 -8.43 -22.47
CA GLU A 249 30.78 -9.48 -23.36
C GLU A 249 32.27 -9.29 -23.55
N SER A 250 32.78 -8.07 -23.49
CA SER A 250 34.20 -7.75 -23.64
C SER A 250 35.05 -8.07 -22.40
N HIS A 251 34.43 -8.25 -21.23
CA HIS A 251 35.15 -8.48 -19.98
C HIS A 251 35.09 -9.95 -19.53
N ARG A 252 36.25 -10.53 -19.22
CA ARG A 252 36.41 -11.95 -18.89
C ARG A 252 35.59 -12.39 -17.67
N LEU A 253 35.42 -11.52 -16.67
CA LEU A 253 34.63 -11.77 -15.45
C LEU A 253 33.12 -11.74 -15.65
N THR A 254 32.61 -10.96 -16.62
CA THR A 254 31.17 -10.77 -16.84
C THR A 254 30.62 -11.59 -18.01
N ARG A 255 31.50 -12.18 -18.85
CA ARG A 255 31.13 -13.04 -19.98
C ARG A 255 30.29 -14.26 -19.57
N PRO A 256 30.61 -15.01 -18.49
CA PRO A 256 29.75 -16.11 -18.04
C PRO A 256 28.32 -15.67 -17.67
N LEU A 257 28.16 -14.43 -17.14
CA LEU A 257 26.87 -13.87 -16.81
C LEU A 257 26.05 -13.53 -18.06
N THR A 258 26.72 -13.08 -19.14
CA THR A 258 26.01 -12.81 -20.41
C THR A 258 25.58 -14.10 -21.10
N ASP A 259 26.38 -15.18 -21.01
CA ASP A 259 26.01 -16.48 -21.54
C ASP A 259 24.87 -17.12 -20.76
N LEU A 260 24.84 -16.99 -19.43
CA LEU A 260 23.72 -17.37 -18.58
C LEU A 260 22.48 -16.52 -18.89
N ALA A 261 22.64 -15.20 -19.03
CA ALA A 261 21.54 -14.30 -19.39
C ALA A 261 20.96 -14.62 -20.78
N ARG A 262 21.79 -15.07 -21.76
CA ARG A 262 21.31 -15.54 -23.07
C ARG A 262 20.51 -16.83 -22.94
N ARG A 263 20.95 -17.78 -22.12
CA ARG A 263 20.22 -19.04 -21.85
C ARG A 263 18.89 -18.79 -21.13
N LEU A 264 18.87 -17.80 -20.23
CA LEU A 264 17.67 -17.39 -19.49
C LEU A 264 16.84 -16.32 -20.23
N ARG A 265 17.23 -15.90 -21.44
CA ARG A 265 16.57 -14.85 -22.20
C ARG A 265 15.08 -15.13 -22.50
N PRO A 266 14.63 -16.35 -22.81
CA PRO A 266 13.21 -16.65 -22.99
C PRO A 266 12.43 -16.45 -21.70
N GLN A 267 12.93 -16.95 -20.57
CA GLN A 267 12.32 -16.83 -19.26
C GLN A 267 12.29 -15.37 -18.78
N TYR A 268 13.39 -14.64 -19.03
CA TYR A 268 13.50 -13.22 -18.70
C TYR A 268 12.58 -12.33 -19.56
N ARG A 269 12.47 -12.59 -20.88
CA ARG A 269 11.49 -11.91 -21.72
C ARG A 269 10.06 -12.17 -21.26
N PHE A 270 9.76 -13.42 -20.96
CA PHE A 270 8.49 -13.81 -20.38
C PHE A 270 8.15 -13.04 -19.09
N LEU A 271 9.12 -12.86 -18.19
CA LEU A 271 8.97 -12.08 -16.96
C LEU A 271 8.83 -10.57 -17.24
N LEU A 272 9.67 -10.02 -18.14
CA LEU A 272 9.63 -8.60 -18.47
C LEU A 272 8.34 -8.18 -19.18
N ASP A 273 7.84 -8.98 -20.12
CA ASP A 273 6.58 -8.71 -20.81
C ASP A 273 5.39 -8.69 -19.83
N ARG A 274 5.55 -9.33 -18.66
CA ARG A 274 4.55 -9.39 -17.60
C ARG A 274 4.71 -8.32 -16.51
N LEU A 275 5.92 -7.82 -16.32
CA LEU A 275 6.19 -6.69 -15.44
C LEU A 275 5.94 -5.34 -16.14
N THR A 276 5.64 -5.34 -17.45
CA THR A 276 5.37 -4.10 -18.18
C THR A 276 3.91 -3.68 -17.98
N PRO A 277 3.63 -2.48 -17.45
CA PRO A 277 2.26 -1.96 -17.37
C PRO A 277 1.65 -1.88 -18.79
N GLY A 278 0.52 -2.55 -19.02
CA GLY A 278 -0.19 -2.54 -20.31
C GLY A 278 -0.26 -3.87 -21.05
N GLY A 279 0.44 -4.91 -20.61
CA GLY A 279 0.22 -6.28 -21.09
C GLY A 279 -1.03 -6.89 -20.46
N LYS A 280 -1.81 -7.71 -21.20
CA LYS A 280 -3.05 -8.35 -20.70
C LYS A 280 -2.86 -9.15 -19.38
N PHE A 281 -1.63 -9.52 -19.04
CA PHE A 281 -1.25 -10.28 -17.84
C PHE A 281 -0.26 -9.55 -16.92
N GLY A 282 0.38 -8.48 -17.36
CA GLY A 282 1.37 -7.73 -16.58
C GLY A 282 0.80 -7.11 -15.30
N LEU A 283 -0.43 -6.61 -15.35
CA LEU A 283 -1.11 -6.02 -14.20
C LEU A 283 -1.48 -7.07 -13.16
N GLU A 284 -1.96 -8.26 -13.58
CA GLU A 284 -2.32 -9.35 -12.68
C GLU A 284 -1.08 -9.85 -11.91
N PHE A 285 0.02 -10.10 -12.61
CA PHE A 285 1.26 -10.56 -11.97
C PHE A 285 1.86 -9.50 -11.05
N THR A 286 1.88 -8.23 -11.48
CA THR A 286 2.39 -7.12 -10.65
C THR A 286 1.57 -6.96 -9.39
N THR A 287 0.24 -7.09 -9.48
CA THR A 287 -0.66 -7.01 -8.32
C THR A 287 -0.41 -8.17 -7.36
N LEU A 288 -0.30 -9.42 -7.87
CA LEU A 288 0.02 -10.58 -7.04
C LEU A 288 1.39 -10.46 -6.37
N ALA A 289 2.41 -9.98 -7.09
CA ALA A 289 3.75 -9.75 -6.55
C ALA A 289 3.75 -8.66 -5.44
N ALA A 290 2.97 -7.59 -5.63
CA ALA A 290 2.81 -6.55 -4.61
C ALA A 290 2.10 -7.09 -3.36
N ILE A 291 1.02 -7.87 -3.53
CA ILE A 291 0.33 -8.53 -2.41
C ILE A 291 1.29 -9.47 -1.68
N LEU A 292 2.05 -10.30 -2.41
CA LEU A 292 3.05 -11.19 -1.82
C LEU A 292 4.09 -10.43 -1.00
N ALA A 293 4.65 -9.36 -1.54
CA ALA A 293 5.69 -8.58 -0.87
C ALA A 293 5.15 -7.92 0.42
N VAL A 294 4.01 -7.24 0.32
CA VAL A 294 3.39 -6.55 1.47
C VAL A 294 2.94 -7.54 2.53
N SER A 295 2.25 -8.61 2.14
CA SER A 295 1.74 -9.59 3.09
C SER A 295 2.87 -10.38 3.78
N SER A 296 3.94 -10.75 3.06
CA SER A 296 5.15 -11.34 3.66
C SER A 296 5.77 -10.41 4.67
N PHE A 297 5.96 -9.14 4.30
CA PHE A 297 6.55 -8.14 5.19
C PHE A 297 5.74 -7.98 6.47
N VAL A 298 4.43 -7.76 6.35
CA VAL A 298 3.54 -7.55 7.50
C VAL A 298 3.54 -8.77 8.42
N PHE A 299 3.39 -9.99 7.86
CA PHE A 299 3.36 -11.20 8.65
C PHE A 299 4.69 -11.46 9.37
N ILE A 300 5.82 -11.37 8.66
CA ILE A 300 7.15 -11.61 9.21
C ILE A 300 7.51 -10.55 10.27
N ALA A 301 7.17 -9.28 10.02
CA ALA A 301 7.43 -8.20 10.97
C ALA A 301 6.73 -8.47 12.32
N PHE A 302 5.43 -8.74 12.31
CA PHE A 302 4.70 -9.05 13.54
C PHE A 302 5.16 -10.37 14.18
N ALA A 303 5.41 -11.43 13.38
CA ALA A 303 5.94 -12.68 13.90
C ALA A 303 7.26 -12.49 14.64
N ARG A 304 8.16 -11.65 14.10
CA ARG A 304 9.45 -11.32 14.75
C ARG A 304 9.27 -10.49 16.03
N ILE A 305 8.39 -9.49 15.98
CA ILE A 305 8.09 -8.66 17.17
C ILE A 305 7.57 -9.57 18.29
N PHE A 306 6.59 -10.43 18.02
CA PHE A 306 5.97 -11.25 19.06
C PHE A 306 6.80 -12.47 19.51
N SER A 307 7.78 -12.90 18.71
CA SER A 307 8.75 -13.89 19.18
C SER A 307 9.74 -13.32 20.20
N SER A 308 9.95 -11.99 20.22
CA SER A 308 10.82 -11.31 21.18
C SER A 308 10.04 -10.66 22.33
N ASP A 309 8.91 -10.03 22.02
CA ASP A 309 8.01 -9.40 23.00
C ASP A 309 6.55 -9.75 22.64
N PRO A 310 5.92 -10.70 23.34
CA PRO A 310 4.55 -11.13 23.08
C PRO A 310 3.49 -10.13 23.58
N GLY A 311 3.88 -9.01 24.18
CA GLY A 311 2.99 -7.97 24.68
C GLY A 311 2.14 -7.27 23.62
N PRO A 312 1.19 -6.42 24.03
CA PRO A 312 0.40 -5.61 23.09
C PRO A 312 1.26 -4.52 22.46
N THR A 313 1.12 -4.31 21.15
CA THR A 313 1.71 -3.14 20.50
C THR A 313 0.95 -1.86 20.88
N PRO A 314 1.55 -0.67 20.75
CA PRO A 314 0.83 0.60 20.97
C PRO A 314 -0.47 0.71 20.16
N GLY A 315 -0.48 0.25 18.90
CA GLY A 315 -1.69 0.23 18.08
C GLY A 315 -2.76 -0.77 18.56
N ASP A 316 -2.37 -1.82 19.28
CA ASP A 316 -3.32 -2.75 19.90
C ASP A 316 -4.03 -2.09 21.09
N LEU A 317 -3.29 -1.33 21.92
CA LEU A 317 -3.84 -0.60 23.06
C LEU A 317 -4.82 0.48 22.60
N GLU A 318 -4.46 1.27 21.61
CA GLU A 318 -5.36 2.29 21.03
C GLU A 318 -6.62 1.68 20.42
N ALA A 319 -6.49 0.53 19.74
CA ALA A 319 -7.66 -0.18 19.22
C ALA A 319 -8.61 -0.62 20.33
N PHE A 320 -8.09 -1.03 21.49
CA PHE A 320 -8.91 -1.40 22.65
C PHE A 320 -9.53 -0.18 23.33
N ASP A 321 -8.81 0.92 23.45
CA ASP A 321 -9.35 2.18 23.96
C ASP A 321 -10.53 2.64 23.09
N PHE A 322 -10.36 2.60 21.76
CA PHE A 322 -11.43 2.92 20.82
C PHE A 322 -12.63 1.96 20.96
N VAL A 323 -12.37 0.65 21.05
CA VAL A 323 -13.43 -0.35 21.28
C VAL A 323 -14.18 -0.07 22.57
N GLY A 324 -13.47 0.33 23.65
CA GLY A 324 -14.09 0.73 24.92
C GLY A 324 -15.11 1.84 24.75
N LEU A 325 -14.82 2.85 23.90
CA LEU A 325 -15.72 3.98 23.64
C LEU A 325 -17.00 3.62 22.90
N ILE A 326 -16.96 2.59 22.03
CA ILE A 326 -18.09 2.19 21.17
C ILE A 326 -18.80 0.94 21.66
N ARG A 327 -18.40 0.39 22.82
CA ARG A 327 -18.96 -0.87 23.34
C ARG A 327 -20.43 -0.70 23.75
N THR A 328 -21.29 -1.50 23.13
CA THR A 328 -22.74 -1.56 23.38
C THR A 328 -23.24 -3.00 23.30
N ASP A 329 -24.37 -3.30 23.92
CA ASP A 329 -24.91 -4.68 23.94
C ASP A 329 -25.30 -5.16 22.55
N TRP A 330 -25.94 -4.30 21.74
CA TRP A 330 -26.35 -4.67 20.38
C TRP A 330 -25.12 -4.93 19.48
N LEU A 331 -24.08 -4.10 19.58
CA LEU A 331 -22.85 -4.27 18.78
C LEU A 331 -22.07 -5.49 19.24
N THR A 332 -22.13 -5.83 20.53
CA THR A 332 -21.57 -7.08 21.08
C THR A 332 -22.32 -8.29 20.52
N GLY A 333 -23.67 -8.26 20.52
CA GLY A 333 -24.49 -9.30 19.91
C GLY A 333 -24.19 -9.46 18.40
N PHE A 334 -24.14 -8.35 17.67
CA PHE A 334 -23.77 -8.31 16.26
C PHE A 334 -22.37 -8.92 16.03
N SER A 335 -21.36 -8.51 16.81
CA SER A 335 -19.98 -8.99 16.67
C SER A 335 -19.88 -10.50 16.96
N LYS A 336 -20.62 -11.02 17.96
CA LYS A 336 -20.70 -12.46 18.23
C LYS A 336 -21.32 -13.25 17.07
N ALA A 337 -22.40 -12.74 16.48
CA ALA A 337 -23.02 -13.35 15.30
C ALA A 337 -22.09 -13.26 14.07
N PHE A 338 -21.49 -12.09 13.86
CA PHE A 338 -20.68 -11.83 12.65
C PHE A 338 -19.36 -12.61 12.65
N THR A 339 -18.71 -12.74 13.83
CA THR A 339 -17.46 -13.51 13.94
C THR A 339 -17.62 -14.97 13.53
N TRP A 340 -18.84 -15.55 13.66
CA TRP A 340 -19.13 -16.92 13.24
C TRP A 340 -18.86 -17.16 11.75
N LEU A 341 -19.05 -16.13 10.90
CA LEU A 341 -18.73 -16.19 9.48
C LEU A 341 -17.22 -16.42 9.21
N GLY A 342 -16.34 -16.14 10.17
CA GLY A 342 -14.90 -16.41 10.09
C GLY A 342 -14.48 -17.73 10.72
N SER A 343 -15.41 -18.51 11.27
CA SER A 343 -15.10 -19.80 11.90
C SER A 343 -14.80 -20.89 10.87
N SER A 344 -13.92 -21.83 11.20
CA SER A 344 -13.65 -23.03 10.38
C SER A 344 -14.90 -23.88 10.18
N THR A 345 -15.80 -23.92 11.16
CA THR A 345 -17.08 -24.60 11.12
C THR A 345 -18.04 -24.08 10.05
N PHE A 346 -18.00 -22.77 9.77
CA PHE A 346 -18.77 -22.14 8.70
C PHE A 346 -18.03 -22.16 7.37
N LEU A 347 -16.78 -21.70 7.38
CA LEU A 347 -16.01 -21.55 6.14
C LEU A 347 -15.53 -22.87 5.53
N GLY A 348 -15.34 -23.91 6.34
CA GLY A 348 -14.97 -25.24 5.83
C GLY A 348 -15.98 -25.79 4.82
N PRO A 349 -17.27 -25.93 5.18
CA PRO A 349 -18.34 -26.32 4.24
C PRO A 349 -18.44 -25.38 3.02
N VAL A 350 -18.37 -24.06 3.20
CA VAL A 350 -18.45 -23.10 2.09
C VAL A 350 -17.27 -23.28 1.13
N ALA A 351 -16.05 -23.46 1.64
CA ALA A 351 -14.87 -23.74 0.83
C ALA A 351 -14.98 -25.10 0.10
N ALA A 352 -15.50 -26.13 0.77
CA ALA A 352 -15.74 -27.45 0.16
C ALA A 352 -16.77 -27.38 -0.97
N ILE A 353 -17.88 -26.66 -0.78
CA ILE A 353 -18.89 -26.42 -1.83
C ILE A 353 -18.24 -25.65 -3.00
N THR A 354 -17.47 -24.60 -2.69
CA THR A 354 -16.77 -23.81 -3.71
C THR A 354 -15.79 -24.69 -4.51
N ALA A 355 -14.98 -25.50 -3.82
CA ALA A 355 -14.05 -26.43 -4.46
C ALA A 355 -14.78 -27.43 -5.37
N THR A 356 -15.91 -28.00 -4.91
CA THR A 356 -16.76 -28.90 -5.69
C THR A 356 -17.30 -28.22 -6.94
N VAL A 357 -17.82 -26.99 -6.83
CA VAL A 357 -18.32 -26.21 -7.96
C VAL A 357 -17.17 -25.92 -8.97
N LEU A 358 -15.98 -25.59 -8.49
CA LEU A 358 -14.81 -25.36 -9.34
C LEU A 358 -14.39 -26.66 -10.07
N ALA A 359 -14.42 -27.81 -9.40
CA ALA A 359 -14.09 -29.11 -10.00
C ALA A 359 -15.12 -29.54 -11.05
N ILE A 360 -16.42 -29.43 -10.77
CA ILE A 360 -17.50 -29.72 -11.73
C ILE A 360 -17.38 -28.87 -12.98
N ASN A 361 -17.04 -27.58 -12.80
CA ASN A 361 -16.84 -26.66 -13.94
C ASN A 361 -15.44 -26.78 -14.58
N ARG A 362 -14.65 -27.79 -14.20
CA ARG A 362 -13.28 -28.04 -14.69
C ARG A 362 -12.33 -26.85 -14.54
N ARG A 363 -12.55 -26.02 -13.54
CA ARG A 363 -11.70 -24.88 -13.22
C ARG A 363 -10.54 -25.27 -12.31
N TRP A 364 -9.71 -26.17 -12.78
CA TRP A 364 -8.66 -26.82 -12.00
C TRP A 364 -7.65 -25.84 -11.41
N ALA A 365 -7.31 -24.77 -12.14
CA ALA A 365 -6.37 -23.75 -11.61
C ALA A 365 -6.93 -23.08 -10.35
N ASP A 366 -8.18 -22.63 -10.38
CA ASP A 366 -8.84 -21.97 -9.24
C ASP A 366 -9.10 -22.98 -8.09
N PHE A 367 -9.41 -24.24 -8.44
CA PHE A 367 -9.55 -25.34 -7.48
C PHE A 367 -8.27 -25.57 -6.69
N TRP A 368 -7.12 -25.69 -7.37
CA TRP A 368 -5.84 -25.91 -6.69
C TRP A 368 -5.39 -24.69 -5.89
N VAL A 369 -5.64 -23.48 -6.36
CA VAL A 369 -5.39 -22.25 -5.60
C VAL A 369 -6.16 -22.28 -4.29
N LEU A 370 -7.46 -22.60 -4.32
CA LEU A 370 -8.29 -22.68 -3.13
C LEU A 370 -7.80 -23.78 -2.18
N LEU A 371 -7.64 -25.00 -2.68
CA LEU A 371 -7.30 -26.16 -1.87
C LEU A 371 -5.94 -25.99 -1.17
N LEU A 372 -4.90 -25.63 -1.94
CA LEU A 372 -3.55 -25.47 -1.39
C LEU A 372 -3.47 -24.28 -0.42
N SER A 373 -4.15 -23.16 -0.74
CA SER A 373 -4.21 -22.03 0.19
C SER A 373 -4.94 -22.44 1.49
N ALA A 374 -6.09 -23.09 1.40
CA ALA A 374 -6.85 -23.50 2.58
C ALA A 374 -6.03 -24.41 3.49
N VAL A 375 -5.38 -25.44 2.92
CA VAL A 375 -4.51 -26.35 3.68
C VAL A 375 -3.36 -25.59 4.36
N MET A 376 -2.64 -24.74 3.61
CA MET A 376 -1.50 -23.99 4.15
C MET A 376 -1.93 -22.98 5.22
N ILE A 377 -3.11 -22.36 5.06
CA ILE A 377 -3.63 -21.41 6.03
C ILE A 377 -4.03 -22.13 7.33
N VAL A 378 -4.77 -23.23 7.24
CA VAL A 378 -5.22 -23.98 8.44
C VAL A 378 -4.01 -24.51 9.20
N VAL A 379 -3.14 -25.27 8.52
CA VAL A 379 -1.94 -25.85 9.15
C VAL A 379 -0.99 -24.78 9.67
N GLY A 380 -0.79 -23.72 8.89
CA GLY A 380 0.16 -22.68 9.26
C GLY A 380 -0.36 -21.78 10.40
N VAL A 381 -1.65 -21.51 10.49
CA VAL A 381 -2.21 -20.76 11.63
C VAL A 381 -1.97 -21.51 12.93
N ASP A 382 -2.23 -22.82 12.97
CA ASP A 382 -2.01 -23.62 14.18
C ASP A 382 -0.51 -23.70 14.51
N PHE A 383 0.34 -23.97 13.50
CA PHE A 383 1.78 -24.00 13.66
C PHE A 383 2.35 -22.70 14.26
N PHE A 384 1.99 -21.54 13.68
CA PHE A 384 2.51 -20.26 14.18
C PHE A 384 1.92 -19.85 15.53
N LYS A 385 0.72 -20.30 15.89
CA LYS A 385 0.19 -20.11 17.24
C LYS A 385 1.06 -20.79 18.28
N ASP A 386 1.41 -22.04 18.03
CA ASP A 386 2.23 -22.82 18.96
C ASP A 386 3.68 -22.34 19.00
N GLU A 387 4.26 -21.94 17.85
CA GLU A 387 5.64 -21.47 17.73
C GLU A 387 5.86 -20.09 18.41
N ILE A 388 4.89 -19.16 18.21
CA ILE A 388 5.02 -17.79 18.75
C ILE A 388 4.51 -17.70 20.17
N GLY A 389 3.48 -18.47 20.53
CA GLY A 389 2.97 -18.58 21.89
C GLY A 389 2.40 -17.28 22.48
N ARG A 390 1.94 -16.33 21.64
CA ARG A 390 1.45 -15.03 22.10
C ARG A 390 0.19 -15.17 22.97
N PRO A 391 0.17 -14.61 24.20
CA PRO A 391 -1.03 -14.65 25.04
C PRO A 391 -2.15 -13.80 24.44
N ARG A 392 -3.39 -14.13 24.78
CA ARG A 392 -4.55 -13.34 24.39
C ARG A 392 -4.74 -12.14 25.29
N PRO A 393 -5.50 -11.12 24.80
CA PRO A 393 -5.97 -10.03 25.64
C PRO A 393 -6.79 -10.55 26.82
N GLU A 394 -6.64 -9.92 27.98
CA GLU A 394 -7.45 -10.20 29.16
C GLU A 394 -8.87 -9.64 29.00
N GLY A 395 -9.86 -10.28 29.61
CA GLY A 395 -11.25 -9.79 29.65
C GLY A 395 -12.03 -9.97 28.34
N GLY A 396 -11.66 -10.92 27.50
CA GLY A 396 -12.38 -11.25 26.27
C GLY A 396 -13.84 -11.66 26.52
N LEU A 397 -14.77 -11.20 25.64
CA LEU A 397 -16.21 -11.45 25.73
C LEU A 397 -16.63 -12.86 25.25
N VAL A 398 -15.66 -13.67 24.82
CA VAL A 398 -15.84 -15.06 24.36
C VAL A 398 -14.62 -15.85 24.85
N ALA A 399 -14.86 -17.02 25.46
CA ALA A 399 -13.79 -17.92 25.89
C ALA A 399 -13.10 -18.58 24.68
N VAL A 400 -11.78 -18.59 24.67
CA VAL A 400 -10.95 -19.24 23.62
C VAL A 400 -9.65 -19.74 24.25
N ASP A 401 -9.40 -21.04 24.13
CA ASP A 401 -8.28 -21.76 24.76
C ASP A 401 -7.09 -21.98 23.79
N SER A 402 -6.66 -20.96 23.06
CA SER A 402 -5.51 -21.07 22.15
C SER A 402 -4.74 -19.76 22.10
N PHE A 403 -3.48 -19.78 21.63
CA PHE A 403 -2.65 -18.59 21.46
C PHE A 403 -3.28 -17.56 20.52
N SER A 404 -2.80 -16.30 20.66
CA SER A 404 -3.43 -15.17 20.00
C SER A 404 -2.99 -14.97 18.55
N TYR A 405 -1.69 -15.07 18.27
CA TYR A 405 -1.13 -14.76 16.95
C TYR A 405 -0.81 -16.01 16.12
N PRO A 406 -1.15 -16.01 14.84
CA PRO A 406 -2.05 -15.10 14.12
C PRO A 406 -3.53 -15.43 14.38
N SER A 407 -4.44 -14.46 14.13
CA SER A 407 -5.87 -14.70 14.26
C SER A 407 -6.42 -15.62 13.18
N GLY A 408 -6.91 -16.81 13.56
CA GLY A 408 -7.47 -17.78 12.62
C GLY A 408 -8.72 -17.27 11.92
N HIS A 409 -9.68 -16.65 12.63
CA HIS A 409 -10.89 -16.09 12.04
C HIS A 409 -10.57 -15.01 10.99
N ALA A 410 -9.61 -14.14 11.28
CA ALA A 410 -9.14 -13.14 10.32
C ALA A 410 -8.50 -13.81 9.10
N ALA A 411 -7.62 -14.80 9.33
CA ALA A 411 -6.98 -15.54 8.26
C ALA A 411 -8.00 -16.22 7.35
N TYR A 412 -8.95 -16.97 7.91
CA TYR A 412 -9.96 -17.68 7.13
C TYR A 412 -10.89 -16.73 6.36
N SER A 413 -11.20 -15.54 6.90
CA SER A 413 -12.10 -14.57 6.26
C SER A 413 -11.58 -14.00 4.95
N VAL A 414 -10.27 -14.05 4.67
CA VAL A 414 -9.66 -13.62 3.38
C VAL A 414 -10.23 -14.42 2.21
N PHE A 415 -10.75 -15.60 2.45
CA PHE A 415 -11.49 -16.40 1.48
C PHE A 415 -12.62 -15.60 0.79
N TYR A 416 -13.35 -14.75 1.50
CA TYR A 416 -14.41 -13.93 0.91
C TYR A 416 -13.87 -12.96 -0.13
N THR A 417 -12.75 -12.30 0.16
CA THR A 417 -12.10 -11.42 -0.80
C THR A 417 -11.58 -12.20 -2.01
N TRP A 418 -10.92 -13.33 -1.78
CA TRP A 418 -10.45 -14.20 -2.87
C TRP A 418 -11.59 -14.70 -3.75
N LEU A 419 -12.69 -15.17 -3.18
CA LEU A 419 -13.86 -15.64 -3.91
C LEU A 419 -14.48 -14.53 -4.74
N ALA A 420 -14.66 -13.34 -4.16
CA ALA A 420 -15.21 -12.18 -4.85
C ALA A 420 -14.35 -11.75 -6.04
N VAL A 421 -13.01 -11.70 -5.87
CA VAL A 421 -12.07 -11.41 -6.95
C VAL A 421 -12.12 -12.48 -8.04
N THR A 422 -12.15 -13.77 -7.65
CA THR A 422 -12.23 -14.88 -8.61
C THR A 422 -13.50 -14.80 -9.44
N ILE A 423 -14.66 -14.54 -8.82
CA ILE A 423 -15.93 -14.35 -9.52
C ILE A 423 -15.85 -13.13 -10.46
N ALA A 424 -15.35 -11.99 -9.97
CA ALA A 424 -15.24 -10.77 -10.76
C ALA A 424 -14.35 -10.96 -12.00
N VAL A 425 -13.22 -11.64 -11.87
CA VAL A 425 -12.28 -11.90 -12.97
C VAL A 425 -12.82 -12.93 -13.95
N ARG A 426 -13.53 -13.98 -13.47
CA ARG A 426 -13.96 -15.10 -14.30
C ARG A 426 -15.29 -14.88 -15.00
N ILE A 427 -16.27 -14.29 -14.31
CA ILE A 427 -17.60 -14.01 -14.88
C ILE A 427 -17.59 -12.70 -15.65
N ARG A 428 -16.65 -11.80 -15.35
CA ARG A 428 -16.52 -10.48 -15.99
C ARG A 428 -17.85 -9.71 -16.05
N PRO A 429 -18.59 -9.59 -14.94
CA PRO A 429 -19.79 -8.78 -14.93
C PRO A 429 -19.45 -7.32 -15.26
N ALA A 430 -20.47 -6.48 -15.50
CA ALA A 430 -20.24 -5.05 -15.70
C ALA A 430 -19.32 -4.49 -14.57
N MET A 431 -18.42 -3.59 -14.91
CA MET A 431 -17.37 -3.07 -14.01
C MET A 431 -17.91 -2.63 -12.64
N THR A 432 -19.11 -2.02 -12.63
CA THR A 432 -19.78 -1.61 -11.39
C THR A 432 -20.13 -2.81 -10.49
N ARG A 433 -20.61 -3.91 -11.09
CA ARG A 433 -20.95 -5.14 -10.35
C ARG A 433 -19.69 -5.87 -9.84
N SER A 434 -18.63 -5.90 -10.64
CA SER A 434 -17.33 -6.44 -10.23
C SER A 434 -16.77 -5.70 -9.04
N THR A 435 -16.79 -4.36 -9.09
CA THR A 435 -16.32 -3.51 -7.99
C THR A 435 -17.15 -3.71 -6.73
N ALA A 436 -18.48 -3.73 -6.85
CA ALA A 436 -19.38 -3.94 -5.72
C ALA A 436 -19.15 -5.31 -5.06
N LEU A 437 -18.95 -6.37 -5.86
CA LEU A 437 -18.67 -7.72 -5.37
C LEU A 437 -17.35 -7.78 -4.61
N VAL A 438 -16.29 -7.19 -5.14
CA VAL A 438 -14.97 -7.17 -4.48
C VAL A 438 -15.02 -6.35 -3.19
N LEU A 439 -15.67 -5.19 -3.21
CA LEU A 439 -15.87 -4.38 -2.00
C LEU A 439 -16.69 -5.13 -0.96
N PHE A 440 -17.71 -5.88 -1.36
CA PHE A 440 -18.50 -6.71 -0.45
C PHE A 440 -17.64 -7.81 0.20
N GLY A 441 -16.86 -8.57 -0.59
CA GLY A 441 -15.97 -9.60 -0.06
C GLY A 441 -14.92 -9.02 0.89
N LEU A 442 -14.33 -7.87 0.52
CA LEU A 442 -13.37 -7.15 1.37
C LEU A 442 -14.03 -6.66 2.67
N SER A 443 -15.25 -6.12 2.60
CA SER A 443 -15.98 -5.69 3.80
C SER A 443 -16.26 -6.85 4.75
N LEU A 444 -16.65 -8.02 4.24
CA LEU A 444 -16.82 -9.22 5.06
C LEU A 444 -15.51 -9.62 5.76
N THR A 445 -14.41 -9.62 5.01
CA THR A 445 -13.08 -9.92 5.56
C THR A 445 -12.71 -8.96 6.70
N ILE A 446 -12.88 -7.66 6.48
CA ILE A 446 -12.56 -6.62 7.47
C ILE A 446 -13.46 -6.74 8.70
N LEU A 447 -14.78 -6.86 8.51
CA LEU A 447 -15.74 -6.93 9.61
C LEU A 447 -15.55 -8.17 10.48
N VAL A 448 -15.24 -9.33 9.89
CA VAL A 448 -14.89 -10.54 10.66
C VAL A 448 -13.63 -10.28 11.50
N GLY A 449 -12.58 -9.73 10.94
CA GLY A 449 -11.36 -9.43 11.69
C GLY A 449 -11.59 -8.41 12.81
N LEU A 450 -12.27 -7.30 12.52
CA LEU A 450 -12.57 -6.27 13.51
C LEU A 450 -13.50 -6.79 14.63
N SER A 451 -14.40 -7.71 14.33
CA SER A 451 -15.23 -8.36 15.37
C SER A 451 -14.37 -9.09 16.43
N ARG A 452 -13.20 -9.63 16.04
CA ARG A 452 -12.28 -10.30 16.99
C ARG A 452 -11.61 -9.32 17.94
N VAL A 453 -11.25 -8.12 17.44
CA VAL A 453 -10.71 -7.03 18.27
C VAL A 453 -11.80 -6.49 19.20
N TYR A 454 -13.00 -6.24 18.66
CA TYR A 454 -14.15 -5.77 19.45
C TYR A 454 -14.51 -6.74 20.60
N LEU A 455 -14.49 -8.04 20.33
CA LEU A 455 -14.76 -9.07 21.34
C LEU A 455 -13.61 -9.25 22.35
N GLY A 456 -12.49 -8.55 22.19
CA GLY A 456 -11.34 -8.62 23.10
C GLY A 456 -10.63 -9.97 23.09
N VAL A 457 -10.76 -10.77 22.02
CA VAL A 457 -10.14 -12.11 21.94
C VAL A 457 -8.87 -12.14 21.10
N HIS A 458 -8.59 -11.07 20.37
CA HIS A 458 -7.39 -10.87 19.58
C HIS A 458 -6.98 -9.39 19.59
N TYR A 459 -5.71 -9.13 19.52
CA TYR A 459 -5.15 -7.81 19.23
C TYR A 459 -5.36 -7.44 17.75
N LEU A 460 -5.34 -6.14 17.44
CA LEU A 460 -5.43 -5.67 16.05
C LEU A 460 -4.28 -6.21 15.19
N SER A 461 -3.09 -6.30 15.77
CA SER A 461 -1.91 -6.88 15.15
C SER A 461 -2.04 -8.37 14.83
N ASP A 462 -2.75 -9.17 15.67
CA ASP A 462 -3.05 -10.58 15.38
C ASP A 462 -3.97 -10.73 14.17
N VAL A 463 -4.96 -9.84 14.07
CA VAL A 463 -5.91 -9.78 12.97
C VAL A 463 -5.19 -9.39 11.67
N THR A 464 -4.36 -8.36 11.73
CA THR A 464 -3.57 -7.89 10.59
C THR A 464 -2.58 -8.95 10.11
N GLY A 465 -1.91 -9.63 11.05
CA GLY A 465 -1.05 -10.78 10.75
C GLY A 465 -1.80 -11.94 10.11
N GLY A 466 -3.01 -12.24 10.59
CA GLY A 466 -3.88 -13.27 10.01
C GLY A 466 -4.30 -12.96 8.58
N TRP A 467 -4.72 -11.73 8.31
CA TRP A 467 -5.03 -11.28 6.94
C TRP A 467 -3.81 -11.36 6.02
N ALA A 468 -2.66 -10.89 6.49
CA ALA A 468 -1.42 -10.93 5.73
C ALA A 468 -1.01 -12.38 5.42
N PHE A 469 -1.06 -13.28 6.41
CA PHE A 469 -0.74 -14.69 6.23
C PHE A 469 -1.58 -15.36 5.14
N SER A 470 -2.89 -15.17 5.16
CA SER A 470 -3.77 -15.71 4.15
C SER A 470 -3.61 -15.06 2.79
N ALA A 471 -3.48 -13.74 2.73
CA ALA A 471 -3.27 -13.02 1.48
C ALA A 471 -1.99 -13.48 0.77
N PHE A 472 -0.93 -13.79 1.54
CA PHE A 472 0.29 -14.39 1.02
C PHE A 472 0.01 -15.70 0.27
N PHE A 473 -0.66 -16.68 0.89
CA PHE A 473 -0.88 -17.99 0.27
C PHE A 473 -1.81 -17.90 -0.94
N PHE A 474 -2.90 -17.15 -0.85
CA PHE A 474 -3.78 -16.94 -2.00
C PHE A 474 -3.05 -16.27 -3.18
N ALA A 475 -2.23 -15.25 -2.92
CA ALA A 475 -1.45 -14.59 -3.96
C ALA A 475 -0.35 -15.49 -4.51
N PHE A 476 0.32 -16.28 -3.66
CA PHE A 476 1.37 -17.21 -4.06
C PHE A 476 0.84 -18.29 -5.01
N PHE A 477 -0.20 -19.01 -4.60
CA PHE A 477 -0.75 -20.07 -5.43
C PHE A 477 -1.46 -19.54 -6.68
N ALA A 478 -2.06 -18.34 -6.63
CA ALA A 478 -2.60 -17.67 -7.80
C ALA A 478 -1.49 -17.29 -8.79
N ALA A 479 -0.34 -16.80 -8.31
CA ALA A 479 0.82 -16.53 -9.17
C ALA A 479 1.37 -17.80 -9.80
N VAL A 480 1.50 -18.90 -9.04
CA VAL A 480 1.93 -20.20 -9.54
C VAL A 480 0.95 -20.72 -10.60
N ALA A 481 -0.35 -20.69 -10.33
CA ALA A 481 -1.38 -21.11 -11.27
C ALA A 481 -1.36 -20.28 -12.57
N LEU A 482 -1.11 -18.98 -12.46
CA LEU A 482 -0.96 -18.09 -13.62
C LEU A 482 0.24 -18.51 -14.47
N ILE A 483 1.40 -18.76 -13.84
CA ILE A 483 2.63 -19.19 -14.52
C ILE A 483 2.41 -20.54 -15.23
N VAL A 484 1.89 -21.54 -14.52
CA VAL A 484 1.64 -22.89 -15.07
C VAL A 484 0.68 -22.84 -16.24
N THR A 485 -0.43 -22.11 -16.11
CA THR A 485 -1.43 -21.96 -17.20
C THR A 485 -0.84 -21.32 -18.44
N GLN A 486 0.17 -20.48 -18.30
CA GLN A 486 0.82 -19.85 -19.46
C GLN A 486 1.88 -20.73 -20.09
N LEU A 487 2.63 -21.48 -19.28
CA LEU A 487 3.60 -22.43 -19.81
C LEU A 487 2.93 -23.57 -20.60
N SER A 488 1.71 -23.94 -20.23
CA SER A 488 0.94 -24.98 -20.93
C SER A 488 0.30 -24.52 -22.23
N LYS A 489 0.29 -23.19 -22.53
CA LYS A 489 -0.25 -22.62 -23.78
C LYS A 489 0.83 -22.33 -24.84
N ASN A 490 2.09 -22.40 -24.47
CA ASN A 490 3.25 -22.31 -25.38
C ASN A 490 3.81 -23.68 -25.65
#